data_28c07320aba081d2bf64e57e2c742743
#
_entry.id   28c07320aba081d2bf64e57e2c742743
#
_cell.length_a   1.000
_cell.length_b   1.000
_cell.length_c   1.000
_cell.angle_alpha   90.00
_cell.angle_beta   90.00
_cell.angle_gamma   90.00
#
_symmetry.space_group_name_H-M   'P 1'
#
loop_
_entity.id
_entity.type
_entity.pdbx_description
1 polymer ?
#
loop_
_entity_poly.entity_id
_entity_poly.type
_entity_poly.pdbx_seq_one_letter_code
_entity_poly.pdbx_strand_id
1 'polypeptide(L)'
;MQEFVITALSVHMPNVLRWAGGIARLLRGHQIGLESKGTGSAATDALTLADLSLQDLIVSALRDSDPIFRHCRIDAEETTGDLAAFPQQAPLTIGIDPIDGTKKYRDHAGDGYSVMLHLRTAEEVIYSLVFIPEHGPHGWWVEATGDRIVSGPDD
;
A
#
# COMPACT_ATOMS: atom_id res chain seq x y z
N MET A 1 -19.41 -7.96 -10.25
CA MET A 1 -18.01 -7.53 -10.42
C MET A 1 -17.40 -7.02 -9.11
N GLN A 2 -18.03 -6.07 -8.43
CA GLN A 2 -17.51 -5.49 -7.17
C GLN A 2 -17.17 -6.56 -6.13
N GLU A 3 -18.09 -7.50 -5.90
CA GLU A 3 -17.93 -8.55 -4.89
C GLU A 3 -16.76 -9.46 -5.19
N PHE A 4 -16.53 -9.77 -6.46
CA PHE A 4 -15.39 -10.59 -6.86
C PHE A 4 -14.05 -9.87 -6.66
N VAL A 5 -14.01 -8.57 -6.95
CA VAL A 5 -12.80 -7.77 -6.72
C VAL A 5 -12.52 -7.66 -5.22
N ILE A 6 -13.53 -7.40 -4.41
CA ILE A 6 -13.38 -7.32 -2.94
C ILE A 6 -12.86 -8.66 -2.40
N THR A 7 -13.43 -9.77 -2.84
CA THR A 7 -12.98 -11.10 -2.40
C THR A 7 -11.53 -11.34 -2.79
N ALA A 8 -11.15 -11.00 -4.01
CA ALA A 8 -9.79 -11.18 -4.48
C ALA A 8 -8.80 -10.30 -3.71
N LEU A 9 -9.16 -9.04 -3.42
CA LEU A 9 -8.33 -8.16 -2.59
C LEU A 9 -8.15 -8.74 -1.18
N SER A 10 -9.23 -9.19 -0.57
CA SER A 10 -9.19 -9.77 0.78
C SER A 10 -8.35 -11.05 0.85
N VAL A 11 -8.30 -11.82 -0.22
CA VAL A 11 -7.51 -13.06 -0.27
C VAL A 11 -6.04 -12.79 -0.56
N HIS A 12 -5.74 -11.93 -1.52
CA HIS A 12 -4.37 -11.78 -2.02
C HIS A 12 -3.56 -10.65 -1.36
N MET A 13 -4.21 -9.57 -0.96
CA MET A 13 -3.48 -8.37 -0.56
C MET A 13 -2.97 -8.34 0.89
N PRO A 14 -3.52 -9.06 1.87
CA PRO A 14 -2.93 -9.05 3.22
C PRO A 14 -1.46 -9.43 3.26
N ASN A 15 -1.06 -10.49 2.58
CA ASN A 15 0.36 -10.88 2.52
C ASN A 15 1.22 -9.83 1.82
N VAL A 16 0.70 -9.24 0.74
CA VAL A 16 1.42 -8.21 -0.01
C VAL A 16 1.65 -6.97 0.85
N LEU A 17 0.64 -6.53 1.60
CA LEU A 17 0.79 -5.39 2.51
C LEU A 17 1.70 -5.71 3.69
N ARG A 18 1.69 -6.95 4.16
CA ARG A 18 2.64 -7.39 5.18
C ARG A 18 4.09 -7.34 4.67
N TRP A 19 4.33 -7.81 3.46
CA TRP A 19 5.66 -7.71 2.83
C TRP A 19 6.08 -6.27 2.62
N ALA A 20 5.16 -5.44 2.11
CA ALA A 20 5.41 -4.00 1.93
C ALA A 20 5.75 -3.33 3.26
N GLY A 21 5.00 -3.63 4.31
CA GLY A 21 5.28 -3.12 5.65
C GLY A 21 6.64 -3.54 6.19
N GLY A 22 7.04 -4.79 5.92
CA GLY A 22 8.36 -5.30 6.28
C GLY A 22 9.48 -4.54 5.57
N ILE A 23 9.31 -4.27 4.28
CA ILE A 23 10.27 -3.47 3.51
C ILE A 23 10.33 -2.03 4.06
N ALA A 24 9.18 -1.42 4.34
CA ALA A 24 9.14 -0.08 4.90
C ALA A 24 9.91 0.01 6.23
N ARG A 25 9.73 -0.97 7.11
CA ARG A 25 10.46 -1.03 8.39
C ARG A 25 11.96 -1.17 8.17
N LEU A 26 12.38 -2.05 7.27
CA LEU A 26 13.80 -2.27 6.97
C LEU A 26 14.45 -1.00 6.42
N LEU A 27 13.82 -0.36 5.43
CA LEU A 27 14.37 0.86 4.84
C LEU A 27 14.46 1.99 5.85
N ARG A 28 13.43 2.13 6.70
CA ARG A 28 13.41 3.13 7.76
C ARG A 28 14.48 2.86 8.81
N GLY A 29 14.56 1.62 9.28
CA GLY A 29 15.48 1.23 10.36
C GLY A 29 16.94 1.32 9.98
N HIS A 30 17.26 1.02 8.72
CA HIS A 30 18.63 1.05 8.20
C HIS A 30 18.97 2.33 7.45
N GLN A 31 18.02 3.26 7.32
CA GLN A 31 18.21 4.50 6.59
C GLN A 31 18.78 4.28 5.18
N ILE A 32 18.28 3.26 4.50
CA ILE A 32 18.75 2.92 3.16
C ILE A 32 18.40 4.04 2.18
N GLY A 33 19.31 4.34 1.27
CA GLY A 33 19.14 5.43 0.31
C GLY A 33 19.91 6.69 0.66
N LEU A 34 20.65 6.68 1.78
CA LEU A 34 21.36 7.84 2.30
C LEU A 34 22.35 8.49 1.33
N GLU A 35 22.98 7.70 0.48
CA GLU A 35 24.17 8.13 -0.23
C GLU A 35 23.94 8.53 -1.67
N SER A 36 22.71 8.39 -2.20
CA SER A 36 22.59 8.36 -3.65
C SER A 36 21.65 9.36 -4.26
N LYS A 37 20.99 10.25 -3.51
CA LYS A 37 19.81 10.91 -4.08
C LYS A 37 19.94 12.39 -4.29
N GLY A 38 20.54 13.18 -3.73
CA GLY A 38 20.68 14.60 -4.07
C GLY A 38 19.52 15.49 -3.59
N THR A 39 18.62 14.98 -2.73
CA THR A 39 17.62 15.81 -2.10
C THR A 39 18.20 16.65 -0.96
N GLY A 40 19.40 16.31 -0.50
CA GLY A 40 20.01 16.95 0.64
C GLY A 40 19.55 16.43 2.01
N SER A 41 18.71 15.40 2.03
CA SER A 41 18.19 14.78 3.25
C SER A 41 18.20 13.27 3.14
N ALA A 42 18.92 12.61 4.03
CA ALA A 42 18.96 11.16 4.11
C ALA A 42 17.57 10.56 4.40
N ALA A 43 16.84 11.17 5.31
CA ALA A 43 15.48 10.71 5.66
C ALA A 43 14.52 10.83 4.47
N THR A 44 14.59 11.91 3.70
CA THR A 44 13.77 12.11 2.50
C THR A 44 14.14 11.11 1.40
N ASP A 45 15.43 10.81 1.23
CA ASP A 45 15.89 9.82 0.25
C ASP A 45 15.40 8.42 0.61
N ALA A 46 15.46 8.04 1.86
CA ALA A 46 14.95 6.76 2.34
C ALA A 46 13.44 6.64 2.14
N LEU A 47 12.70 7.72 2.41
CA LEU A 47 11.25 7.77 2.16
C LEU A 47 10.93 7.59 0.68
N THR A 48 11.63 8.29 -0.20
CA THR A 48 11.43 8.16 -1.64
C THR A 48 11.65 6.74 -2.12
N LEU A 49 12.73 6.10 -1.67
CA LEU A 49 13.01 4.71 -2.01
C LEU A 49 11.91 3.78 -1.51
N ALA A 50 11.43 3.99 -0.29
CA ALA A 50 10.34 3.20 0.28
C ALA A 50 9.05 3.34 -0.55
N ASP A 51 8.62 4.57 -0.83
CA ASP A 51 7.42 4.81 -1.62
C ASP A 51 7.48 4.11 -2.98
N LEU A 52 8.58 4.26 -3.70
CA LEU A 52 8.74 3.67 -5.03
C LEU A 52 8.77 2.14 -4.96
N SER A 53 9.50 1.58 -4.00
CA SER A 53 9.64 0.13 -3.86
C SER A 53 8.33 -0.54 -3.44
N LEU A 54 7.62 0.06 -2.50
CA LEU A 54 6.34 -0.48 -2.03
C LEU A 54 5.27 -0.42 -3.11
N GLN A 55 5.20 0.69 -3.83
CA GLN A 55 4.25 0.80 -4.93
C GLN A 55 4.53 -0.21 -6.03
N ASP A 56 5.79 -0.39 -6.41
CA ASP A 56 6.19 -1.37 -7.40
C ASP A 56 5.78 -2.79 -6.97
N LEU A 57 6.02 -3.15 -5.72
CA LEU A 57 5.61 -4.43 -5.18
C LEU A 57 4.09 -4.62 -5.25
N ILE A 58 3.32 -3.64 -4.80
CA ILE A 58 1.86 -3.74 -4.76
C ILE A 58 1.26 -3.81 -6.17
N VAL A 59 1.72 -2.97 -7.08
CA VAL A 59 1.24 -2.97 -8.48
C VAL A 59 1.58 -4.29 -9.17
N SER A 60 2.79 -4.80 -8.99
CA SER A 60 3.21 -6.08 -9.56
C SER A 60 2.38 -7.23 -9.00
N ALA A 61 2.10 -7.22 -7.71
CA ALA A 61 1.26 -8.25 -7.08
C ALA A 61 -0.18 -8.19 -7.59
N LEU A 62 -0.76 -7.01 -7.75
CA LEU A 62 -2.09 -6.85 -8.34
C LEU A 62 -2.13 -7.39 -9.78
N ARG A 63 -1.11 -7.07 -10.57
CA ARG A 63 -1.02 -7.56 -11.94
C ARG A 63 -1.01 -9.08 -12.03
N ASP A 64 -0.30 -9.74 -11.11
CA ASP A 64 0.03 -11.17 -11.22
C ASP A 64 -0.82 -12.09 -10.32
N SER A 65 -1.49 -11.55 -9.30
CA SER A 65 -2.23 -12.38 -8.33
C SER A 65 -3.56 -12.91 -8.87
N ASP A 66 -4.31 -12.07 -9.55
CA ASP A 66 -5.63 -12.45 -10.07
C ASP A 66 -5.95 -11.59 -11.30
N PRO A 67 -6.37 -12.20 -12.42
CA PRO A 67 -6.74 -11.45 -13.63
C PRO A 67 -7.83 -10.40 -13.42
N ILE A 68 -8.68 -10.57 -12.40
CA ILE A 68 -9.78 -9.64 -12.15
C ILE A 68 -9.29 -8.22 -11.88
N PHE A 69 -8.10 -8.06 -11.30
CA PHE A 69 -7.56 -6.74 -11.00
C PHE A 69 -7.24 -5.94 -12.25
N ARG A 70 -7.02 -6.62 -13.38
CA ARG A 70 -6.75 -5.95 -14.67
C ARG A 70 -7.98 -5.28 -15.28
N HIS A 71 -9.14 -5.47 -14.68
CA HIS A 71 -10.36 -4.75 -15.04
C HIS A 71 -10.54 -3.46 -14.23
N CYS A 72 -9.66 -3.19 -13.28
CA CYS A 72 -9.71 -2.01 -12.44
C CYS A 72 -8.67 -0.97 -12.89
N ARG A 73 -9.03 0.30 -12.74
CA ARG A 73 -8.07 1.39 -12.84
C ARG A 73 -7.20 1.39 -11.59
N ILE A 74 -5.94 1.74 -11.72
CA ILE A 74 -5.05 1.95 -10.57
C ILE A 74 -4.85 3.44 -10.37
N ASP A 75 -5.10 3.90 -9.15
CA ASP A 75 -4.79 5.26 -8.72
C ASP A 75 -3.65 5.18 -7.70
N ALA A 76 -2.48 5.57 -8.11
CA ALA A 76 -1.27 5.47 -7.32
C ALA A 76 -0.53 6.80 -7.31
N GLU A 77 0.11 7.09 -6.19
CA GLU A 77 0.78 8.37 -5.97
C GLU A 77 2.02 8.53 -6.85
N GLU A 78 2.75 7.44 -7.05
CA GLU A 78 4.01 7.44 -7.79
C GLU A 78 3.80 6.87 -9.20
N THR A 79 4.85 6.89 -10.02
CA THR A 79 4.81 6.39 -11.40
C THR A 79 5.49 5.03 -11.58
N THR A 80 5.89 4.39 -10.49
CA THR A 80 6.54 3.07 -10.55
C THR A 80 5.54 1.93 -10.64
N GLY A 81 6.02 0.81 -11.14
CA GLY A 81 5.22 -0.37 -11.34
C GLY A 81 4.64 -0.41 -12.75
N ASP A 82 4.12 -1.57 -13.14
CA ASP A 82 3.57 -1.79 -14.47
C ASP A 82 2.13 -1.27 -14.55
N LEU A 83 1.96 0.03 -14.50
CA LEU A 83 0.64 0.67 -14.57
C LEU A 83 -0.01 0.47 -15.94
N ALA A 84 0.77 0.22 -16.98
CA ALA A 84 0.26 -0.04 -18.32
C ALA A 84 -0.52 -1.36 -18.42
N ALA A 85 -0.36 -2.28 -17.45
CA ALA A 85 -1.14 -3.51 -17.40
C ALA A 85 -2.62 -3.29 -17.04
N PHE A 86 -2.98 -2.09 -16.59
CA PHE A 86 -4.31 -1.75 -16.10
C PHE A 86 -4.97 -0.69 -16.99
N PRO A 87 -6.32 -0.68 -17.09
CA PRO A 87 -7.01 0.34 -17.88
C PRO A 87 -6.88 1.73 -17.24
N GLN A 88 -6.86 2.76 -18.08
CA GLN A 88 -6.86 4.15 -17.61
C GLN A 88 -8.26 4.60 -17.17
N GLN A 89 -9.30 3.91 -17.62
CA GLN A 89 -10.69 4.17 -17.29
C GLN A 89 -11.37 2.86 -16.95
N ALA A 90 -12.06 2.82 -15.83
CA ALA A 90 -12.83 1.65 -15.40
C ALA A 90 -13.88 2.06 -14.37
N PRO A 91 -14.97 1.28 -14.20
CA PRO A 91 -15.96 1.55 -13.17
C PRO A 91 -15.43 1.44 -11.75
N LEU A 92 -14.38 0.61 -11.56
CA LEU A 92 -13.76 0.39 -10.26
C LEU A 92 -12.31 0.88 -10.30
N THR A 93 -11.88 1.52 -9.23
CA THR A 93 -10.50 1.99 -9.05
C THR A 93 -9.92 1.42 -7.77
N ILE A 94 -8.73 0.85 -7.88
CA ILE A 94 -7.91 0.47 -6.73
C ILE A 94 -6.96 1.62 -6.45
N GLY A 95 -7.12 2.27 -5.30
CA GLY A 95 -6.22 3.30 -4.82
C GLY A 95 -5.14 2.71 -3.94
N ILE A 96 -3.92 3.17 -4.12
CA ILE A 96 -2.75 2.70 -3.38
C ILE A 96 -2.07 3.89 -2.73
N ASP A 97 -1.86 3.81 -1.43
CA ASP A 97 -0.98 4.72 -0.70
C ASP A 97 0.12 3.89 -0.04
N PRO A 98 1.32 3.85 -0.64
CA PRO A 98 2.41 3.00 -0.16
C PRO A 98 2.84 3.36 1.26
N ILE A 99 2.89 4.65 1.59
CA ILE A 99 3.18 5.12 2.94
C ILE A 99 2.28 6.30 3.25
N ASP A 100 1.25 6.04 4.07
CA ASP A 100 0.44 7.08 4.68
C ASP A 100 1.10 7.50 6.00
N GLY A 101 1.12 8.80 6.28
CA GLY A 101 1.85 9.34 7.42
C GLY A 101 3.32 9.56 7.11
N THR A 102 3.64 10.07 5.92
CA THR A 102 5.00 10.26 5.42
C THR A 102 5.90 11.04 6.37
N LYS A 103 5.38 12.08 7.01
CA LYS A 103 6.17 12.87 7.96
C LYS A 103 6.59 12.04 9.16
N LYS A 104 5.70 11.23 9.71
CA LYS A 104 6.00 10.36 10.85
C LYS A 104 6.99 9.27 10.47
N TYR A 105 6.85 8.70 9.28
CA TYR A 105 7.80 7.73 8.76
C TYR A 105 9.19 8.35 8.62
N ARG A 106 9.28 9.49 7.95
CA ARG A 106 10.53 10.21 7.71
C ARG A 106 11.24 10.62 8.99
N ASP A 107 10.48 11.15 9.95
CA ASP A 107 11.03 11.73 11.18
C ASP A 107 11.18 10.69 12.29
N HIS A 108 10.88 9.43 12.03
CA HIS A 108 10.93 8.34 13.02
C HIS A 108 10.04 8.63 14.24
N ALA A 109 8.89 9.28 14.01
CA ALA A 109 7.96 9.66 15.07
C ALA A 109 6.90 8.57 15.27
N GLY A 110 7.14 7.68 16.25
CA GLY A 110 6.16 6.66 16.65
C GLY A 110 5.84 5.63 15.58
N ASP A 111 4.66 5.04 15.70
CA ASP A 111 4.14 3.97 14.84
C ASP A 111 3.11 4.47 13.81
N GLY A 112 3.05 5.77 13.59
CA GLY A 112 1.91 6.41 12.93
C GLY A 112 1.90 6.36 11.40
N TYR A 113 2.68 5.50 10.74
CA TYR A 113 2.58 5.30 9.30
C TYR A 113 1.92 3.97 8.96
N SER A 114 1.35 3.89 7.78
CA SER A 114 0.67 2.68 7.32
C SER A 114 0.85 2.46 5.82
N VAL A 115 0.59 1.23 5.39
CA VAL A 115 0.48 0.85 3.98
C VAL A 115 -0.99 0.59 3.70
N MET A 116 -1.56 1.23 2.69
CA MET A 116 -3.00 1.22 2.47
C MET A 116 -3.35 0.94 1.02
N LEU A 117 -4.47 0.24 0.83
CA LEU A 117 -5.18 0.21 -0.44
C LEU A 117 -6.68 0.28 -0.21
N HIS A 118 -7.39 0.75 -1.22
CA HIS A 118 -8.85 0.77 -1.18
C HIS A 118 -9.42 0.48 -2.57
N LEU A 119 -10.67 0.07 -2.59
CA LEU A 119 -11.46 -0.07 -3.82
C LEU A 119 -12.60 0.94 -3.76
N ARG A 120 -12.77 1.68 -4.85
CA ARG A 120 -13.86 2.65 -4.95
C ARG A 120 -14.58 2.57 -6.28
N THR A 121 -15.85 2.98 -6.23
CA THR A 121 -16.63 3.34 -7.42
C THR A 121 -16.41 4.83 -7.72
N ALA A 122 -17.19 5.38 -8.65
CA ALA A 122 -17.19 6.83 -8.88
C ALA A 122 -17.74 7.63 -7.68
N GLU A 123 -18.47 6.98 -6.79
CA GLU A 123 -19.23 7.65 -5.73
C GLU A 123 -18.73 7.36 -4.33
N GLU A 124 -18.17 6.18 -4.08
CA GLU A 124 -17.82 5.79 -2.71
C GLU A 124 -16.69 4.76 -2.66
N VAL A 125 -16.01 4.72 -1.52
CA VAL A 125 -15.08 3.65 -1.17
C VAL A 125 -15.90 2.46 -0.65
N ILE A 126 -15.69 1.30 -1.25
CA ILE A 126 -16.44 0.07 -0.91
C ILE A 126 -15.60 -0.98 -0.20
N TYR A 127 -14.28 -0.83 -0.19
CA TYR A 127 -13.36 -1.71 0.51
C TYR A 127 -12.11 -0.96 0.88
N SER A 128 -11.55 -1.25 2.05
CA SER A 128 -10.26 -0.70 2.49
C SER A 128 -9.48 -1.75 3.25
N LEU A 129 -8.17 -1.76 3.01
CA LEU A 129 -7.23 -2.60 3.75
C LEU A 129 -6.04 -1.74 4.17
N VAL A 130 -5.76 -1.74 5.45
CA VAL A 130 -4.69 -0.96 6.06
C VAL A 130 -3.81 -1.87 6.89
N PHE A 131 -2.51 -1.79 6.71
CA PHE A 131 -1.54 -2.43 7.59
C PHE A 131 -0.67 -1.36 8.24
N ILE A 132 -0.56 -1.42 9.56
CA ILE A 132 0.24 -0.48 10.37
C ILE A 132 1.45 -1.26 10.89
N PRO A 133 2.61 -1.19 10.20
CA PRO A 133 3.72 -2.11 10.45
C PRO A 133 4.31 -2.04 11.85
N GLU A 134 4.33 -0.85 12.45
CA GLU A 134 5.00 -0.65 13.74
C GLU A 134 4.04 -0.50 14.91
N HIS A 135 2.77 -0.78 14.70
CA HIS A 135 1.81 -0.84 15.80
C HIS A 135 1.79 -2.27 16.38
N GLY A 136 2.09 -2.38 17.66
CA GLY A 136 2.24 -3.68 18.32
C GLY A 136 3.52 -4.42 17.89
N PRO A 137 3.71 -5.68 18.36
CA PRO A 137 4.95 -6.42 18.10
C PRO A 137 5.15 -6.79 16.63
N HIS A 138 4.07 -7.06 15.90
CA HIS A 138 4.12 -7.61 14.54
C HIS A 138 3.31 -6.83 13.53
N GLY A 139 2.77 -5.67 13.92
CA GLY A 139 1.89 -4.87 13.09
C GLY A 139 0.41 -5.08 13.41
N TRP A 140 -0.42 -4.26 12.79
CA TRP A 140 -1.85 -4.21 13.06
C TRP A 140 -2.64 -4.06 11.77
N TRP A 141 -3.77 -4.74 11.67
CA TRP A 141 -4.65 -4.75 10.51
C TRP A 141 -5.94 -3.99 10.75
N VAL A 142 -6.39 -3.30 9.74
CA VAL A 142 -7.77 -2.78 9.65
C VAL A 142 -8.30 -3.14 8.27
N GLU A 143 -9.43 -3.83 8.22
CA GLU A 143 -10.12 -4.16 6.97
C GLU A 143 -11.58 -3.72 7.09
N ALA A 144 -12.07 -2.99 6.09
CA ALA A 144 -13.43 -2.49 6.06
C ALA A 144 -14.13 -2.87 4.75
N THR A 145 -15.34 -3.41 4.87
CA THR A 145 -16.19 -3.77 3.73
C THR A 145 -17.63 -3.39 4.06
N GLY A 146 -18.20 -2.42 3.35
CA GLY A 146 -19.52 -1.91 3.68
C GLY A 146 -19.55 -1.37 5.11
N ASP A 147 -20.47 -1.87 5.91
CA ASP A 147 -20.61 -1.47 7.33
C ASP A 147 -19.76 -2.30 8.28
N ARG A 148 -19.01 -3.26 7.76
CA ARG A 148 -18.21 -4.16 8.57
C ARG A 148 -16.77 -3.66 8.64
N ILE A 149 -16.27 -3.49 9.86
CA ILE A 149 -14.86 -3.17 10.13
C ILE A 149 -14.29 -4.22 11.06
N VAL A 150 -13.17 -4.78 10.65
CA VAL A 150 -12.41 -5.76 11.44
C VAL A 150 -11.01 -5.22 11.65
N SER A 151 -10.51 -5.30 12.87
CA SER A 151 -9.14 -4.89 13.17
C SER A 151 -8.52 -5.81 14.22
N GLY A 152 -7.21 -5.92 14.19
CA GLY A 152 -6.49 -6.74 15.15
C GLY A 152 -5.00 -6.82 14.85
N PRO A 153 -4.25 -7.46 15.76
CA PRO A 153 -2.81 -7.63 15.58
C PRO A 153 -2.51 -8.60 14.44
N ASP A 154 -1.36 -8.40 13.81
CA ASP A 154 -0.79 -9.40 12.93
C ASP A 154 -0.04 -10.44 13.79
N ASP A 155 -0.28 -11.70 13.51
CA ASP A 155 0.30 -12.82 14.29
C ASP A 155 1.48 -13.47 13.56
#